data_79cbd7c74f7593d8fcc6deee6049a9fb
#
_entry.id   79cbd7c74f7593d8fcc6deee6049a9fb
#
_cell.length_a   1.000
_cell.length_b   1.000
_cell.length_c   1.000
_cell.angle_alpha   90.00
_cell.angle_beta   90.00
_cell.angle_gamma   90.00
#
_symmetry.space_group_name_H-M   'P 1'
#
loop_
_entity.id
_entity.type
_entity.pdbx_description
1 polymer ?
#
loop_
_entity_poly.entity_id
_entity_poly.type
_entity_poly.pdbx_seq_one_letter_code
_entity_poly.pdbx_strand_id
1 'polypeptide(L)'
;LMRSSAASDVYKRQMYDRSWYGRVLVERVEGFATPAEWSRAYDEINEFEHDLVDWGAILLKFWVDVSPEEQLRRFQDREDDPAKQWKITEDDWRNREKYPQYKAAIDDMFRLTSTTFAPWIVLESDDKRYARIKALRIIVEALEKRLGECPAS
;
A
#
# COMPACT_ATOMS: atom_id res chain seq x y z
N LEU A 1 -15.28 28.94 -20.33
CA LEU A 1 -14.14 28.36 -19.60
C LEU A 1 -13.91 26.93 -20.07
N MET A 2 -13.05 26.77 -21.07
CA MET A 2 -12.55 25.44 -21.43
C MET A 2 -11.62 24.97 -20.32
N ARG A 3 -12.09 24.08 -19.46
CA ARG A 3 -11.22 23.35 -18.56
C ARG A 3 -10.39 22.39 -19.41
N SER A 4 -9.08 22.58 -19.42
CA SER A 4 -8.15 21.68 -20.08
C SER A 4 -8.39 20.25 -19.59
N SER A 5 -8.76 19.35 -20.49
CA SER A 5 -8.99 17.93 -20.19
C SER A 5 -7.75 17.25 -19.58
N ALA A 6 -6.57 17.75 -19.88
CA ALA A 6 -5.31 17.25 -19.34
C ALA A 6 -5.16 17.43 -17.81
N ALA A 7 -5.63 18.56 -17.24
CA ALA A 7 -5.61 18.78 -15.80
C ALA A 7 -6.59 17.86 -15.05
N SER A 8 -7.69 17.48 -15.69
CA SER A 8 -8.67 16.54 -15.16
C SER A 8 -8.14 15.09 -15.10
N ASP A 9 -7.27 14.69 -16.03
CA ASP A 9 -6.77 13.33 -16.11
C ASP A 9 -5.66 13.02 -15.09
N VAL A 10 -4.90 14.02 -14.65
CA VAL A 10 -3.87 13.84 -13.61
C VAL A 10 -4.47 13.45 -12.27
N TYR A 11 -5.65 13.96 -11.93
CA TYR A 11 -6.35 13.64 -10.68
C TYR A 11 -7.16 12.34 -10.71
N LYS A 12 -7.32 11.73 -11.87
CA LYS A 12 -8.09 10.49 -12.03
C LYS A 12 -7.28 9.21 -11.73
N ARG A 13 -5.96 9.33 -11.66
CA ARG A 13 -5.05 8.22 -11.35
C ARG A 13 -4.13 8.64 -10.23
N GLN A 14 -4.33 8.07 -9.07
CA GLN A 14 -3.53 8.37 -7.89
C GLN A 14 -2.92 7.09 -7.36
N MET A 15 -1.67 7.17 -6.95
CA MET A 15 -0.98 6.13 -6.23
C MET A 15 -0.53 6.69 -4.90
N TYR A 16 -1.00 6.06 -3.83
CA TYR A 16 -0.65 6.43 -2.47
C TYR A 16 0.42 5.47 -1.94
N ASP A 17 1.49 6.02 -1.40
CA ASP A 17 2.45 5.26 -0.60
C ASP A 17 2.11 5.45 0.87
N ARG A 18 1.83 4.34 1.58
CA ARG A 18 1.34 4.27 2.97
C ARG A 18 -0.06 4.84 3.20
N SER A 19 -0.45 5.91 2.54
CA SER A 19 -1.79 6.53 2.55
C SER A 19 -2.37 6.76 3.97
N TRP A 20 -3.70 6.65 4.10
CA TRP A 20 -4.42 6.72 5.38
C TRP A 20 -4.18 5.53 6.31
N TYR A 21 -3.61 4.44 5.81
CA TYR A 21 -3.24 3.28 6.63
C TYR A 21 -2.07 3.54 7.59
N GLY A 22 -1.37 4.65 7.44
CA GLY A 22 -0.36 5.10 8.40
C GLY A 22 -0.89 5.16 9.84
N ARG A 23 -2.18 5.55 10.03
CA ARG A 23 -2.85 5.64 11.33
C ARG A 23 -2.87 4.32 12.08
N VAL A 24 -3.16 3.22 11.38
CA VAL A 24 -3.31 1.88 11.97
C VAL A 24 -2.01 1.06 11.94
N LEU A 25 -0.97 1.57 11.30
CA LEU A 25 0.37 0.95 11.21
C LEU A 25 1.41 1.76 11.98
N VAL A 26 2.13 2.64 11.30
CA VAL A 26 3.27 3.36 11.89
C VAL A 26 2.85 4.24 13.07
N GLU A 27 1.75 4.96 12.98
CA GLU A 27 1.30 5.84 14.06
C GLU A 27 0.84 5.04 15.29
N ARG A 28 0.22 3.87 15.08
CA ARG A 28 -0.13 2.93 16.14
C ARG A 28 1.12 2.35 16.81
N VAL A 29 2.08 1.84 16.03
CA VAL A 29 3.26 1.14 16.55
C VAL A 29 4.25 2.11 17.21
N GLU A 30 4.40 3.31 16.65
CA GLU A 30 5.27 4.35 17.21
C GLU A 30 4.60 5.15 18.36
N GLY A 31 3.31 4.91 18.61
CA GLY A 31 2.59 5.61 19.69
C GLY A 31 2.22 7.05 19.36
N PHE A 32 2.20 7.43 18.08
CA PHE A 32 1.76 8.76 17.64
C PHE A 32 0.24 8.90 17.66
N ALA A 33 -0.48 7.79 17.56
CA ALA A 33 -1.92 7.73 17.72
C ALA A 33 -2.30 6.99 19.01
N THR A 34 -3.28 7.52 19.73
CA THR A 34 -3.84 6.88 20.91
C THR A 34 -4.63 5.62 20.54
N PRO A 35 -4.84 4.65 21.48
CA PRO A 35 -5.67 3.48 21.24
C PRO A 35 -7.09 3.82 20.73
N ALA A 36 -7.69 4.89 21.21
CA ALA A 36 -9.01 5.34 20.76
C ALA A 36 -8.97 5.84 19.29
N GLU A 37 -7.90 6.51 18.88
CA GLU A 37 -7.76 7.04 17.54
C GLU A 37 -7.50 5.95 16.50
N TRP A 38 -6.54 5.05 16.75
CA TRP A 38 -6.26 4.02 15.75
C TRP A 38 -7.32 2.90 15.72
N SER A 39 -8.02 2.63 16.84
CA SER A 39 -9.07 1.60 16.83
C SER A 39 -10.30 2.03 16.01
N ARG A 40 -10.72 3.29 16.11
CA ARG A 40 -11.84 3.80 15.30
C ARG A 40 -11.46 4.00 13.83
N ALA A 41 -10.17 4.20 13.55
CA ALA A 41 -9.69 4.47 12.19
C ALA A 41 -9.97 3.31 11.22
N TYR A 42 -10.11 2.07 11.69
CA TYR A 42 -10.49 0.95 10.81
C TYR A 42 -11.87 1.15 10.19
N ASP A 43 -12.84 1.57 10.98
CA ASP A 43 -14.20 1.84 10.50
C ASP A 43 -14.22 3.08 9.60
N GLU A 44 -13.55 4.16 10.00
CA GLU A 44 -13.41 5.39 9.22
C GLU A 44 -12.77 5.13 7.84
N ILE A 45 -11.76 4.26 7.78
CA ILE A 45 -11.11 3.85 6.52
C ILE A 45 -12.08 3.07 5.65
N ASN A 46 -12.81 2.12 6.22
CA ASN A 46 -13.76 1.31 5.48
C ASN A 46 -14.90 2.15 4.90
N GLU A 47 -15.44 3.10 5.68
CA GLU A 47 -16.47 4.04 5.21
C GLU A 47 -15.93 4.91 4.07
N PHE A 48 -14.76 5.49 4.24
CA PHE A 48 -14.14 6.32 3.21
C PHE A 48 -13.85 5.54 1.91
N GLU A 49 -13.35 4.31 2.01
CA GLU A 49 -13.10 3.47 0.85
C GLU A 49 -14.39 3.03 0.16
N HIS A 50 -15.45 2.78 0.94
CA HIS A 50 -16.77 2.48 0.41
C HIS A 50 -17.32 3.67 -0.41
N ASP A 51 -17.23 4.88 0.13
CA ASP A 51 -17.65 6.11 -0.57
C ASP A 51 -16.89 6.31 -1.89
N LEU A 52 -15.59 6.03 -1.90
CA LEU A 52 -14.79 6.10 -3.13
C LEU A 52 -15.27 5.10 -4.19
N VAL A 53 -15.57 3.87 -3.79
CA VAL A 53 -16.05 2.81 -4.70
C VAL A 53 -17.45 3.13 -5.18
N ASP A 54 -18.34 3.61 -4.32
CA ASP A 54 -19.70 4.04 -4.68
C ASP A 54 -19.69 5.23 -5.64
N TRP A 55 -18.73 6.14 -5.48
CA TRP A 55 -18.49 7.22 -6.44
C TRP A 55 -18.01 6.71 -7.82
N GLY A 56 -17.59 5.44 -7.91
CA GLY A 56 -17.17 4.78 -9.15
C GLY A 56 -15.65 4.64 -9.30
N ALA A 57 -14.87 4.88 -8.25
CA ALA A 57 -13.44 4.66 -8.28
C ALA A 57 -13.10 3.16 -8.33
N ILE A 58 -12.03 2.82 -9.04
CA ILE A 58 -11.40 1.51 -8.97
C ILE A 58 -10.32 1.61 -7.88
N LEU A 59 -10.59 1.02 -6.73
CA LEU A 59 -9.68 1.03 -5.59
C LEU A 59 -8.93 -0.30 -5.50
N LEU A 60 -7.61 -0.24 -5.60
CA LEU A 60 -6.73 -1.41 -5.45
C LEU A 60 -5.79 -1.19 -4.27
N LYS A 61 -5.77 -2.12 -3.34
CA LYS A 61 -4.90 -2.09 -2.15
C LYS A 61 -3.83 -3.15 -2.27
N PHE A 62 -2.58 -2.72 -2.35
CA PHE A 62 -1.43 -3.62 -2.45
C PHE A 62 -0.64 -3.63 -1.15
N TRP A 63 -0.41 -4.83 -0.63
CA TRP A 63 0.58 -5.07 0.40
C TRP A 63 1.82 -5.66 -0.24
N VAL A 64 2.92 -4.90 -0.20
CA VAL A 64 4.21 -5.36 -0.73
C VAL A 64 4.91 -6.16 0.36
N ASP A 65 4.81 -7.46 0.27
CA ASP A 65 5.36 -8.39 1.25
C ASP A 65 6.80 -8.77 0.92
N VAL A 66 7.67 -8.68 1.91
CA VAL A 66 9.10 -9.06 1.81
C VAL A 66 9.44 -9.91 3.02
N SER A 67 10.04 -11.08 2.79
CA SER A 67 10.47 -11.94 3.88
C SER A 67 11.50 -11.23 4.78
N PRO A 68 11.53 -11.54 6.09
CA PRO A 68 12.51 -10.96 7.01
C PRO A 68 13.98 -11.20 6.58
N GLU A 69 14.25 -12.33 5.96
CA GLU A 69 15.54 -12.71 5.43
C GLU A 69 15.94 -11.83 4.24
N GLU A 70 15.04 -11.66 3.28
CA GLU A 70 15.26 -10.81 2.10
C GLU A 70 15.34 -9.33 2.51
N GLN A 71 14.56 -8.90 3.49
CA GLN A 71 14.66 -7.55 4.04
C GLN A 71 16.06 -7.28 4.60
N LEU A 72 16.58 -8.21 5.43
CA LEU A 72 17.92 -8.10 6.00
C LEU A 72 19.00 -8.07 4.92
N ARG A 73 18.91 -8.96 3.93
CA ARG A 73 19.83 -8.99 2.79
C ARG A 73 19.84 -7.65 2.06
N ARG A 74 18.66 -7.06 1.83
CA ARG A 74 18.55 -5.74 1.16
C ARG A 74 19.12 -4.60 1.99
N PHE A 75 19.06 -4.68 3.30
CA PHE A 75 19.68 -3.69 4.19
C PHE A 75 21.19 -3.78 4.09
N GLN A 76 21.76 -4.98 4.18
CA GLN A 76 23.19 -5.21 4.01
C GLN A 76 23.70 -4.76 2.63
N ASP A 77 23.01 -5.12 1.54
CA ASP A 77 23.32 -4.66 0.18
C ASP A 77 23.34 -3.12 0.04
N ARG A 78 22.57 -2.40 0.87
CA ARG A 78 22.55 -0.93 0.85
C ARG A 78 23.68 -0.34 1.69
N GLU A 79 24.03 -0.96 2.81
CA GLU A 79 25.15 -0.53 3.67
C GLU A 79 26.48 -0.72 2.95
N ASP A 80 26.63 -1.82 2.21
CA ASP A 80 27.86 -2.18 1.50
C ASP A 80 28.08 -1.33 0.21
N ASP A 81 27.02 -0.71 -0.33
CA ASP A 81 27.10 0.10 -1.55
C ASP A 81 27.08 1.60 -1.22
N PRO A 82 28.23 2.31 -1.34
CA PRO A 82 28.32 3.74 -1.05
C PRO A 82 27.28 4.61 -1.78
N ALA A 83 26.85 4.18 -2.97
CA ALA A 83 25.83 4.89 -3.75
C ALA A 83 24.40 4.67 -3.19
N LYS A 84 24.23 3.73 -2.27
CA LYS A 84 22.91 3.37 -1.70
C LYS A 84 22.80 3.57 -0.19
N GLN A 85 23.88 3.85 0.49
CA GLN A 85 23.90 4.04 1.97
C GLN A 85 22.88 5.09 2.43
N TRP A 86 22.66 6.14 1.65
CA TRP A 86 21.67 7.17 1.94
C TRP A 86 20.20 6.68 1.96
N LYS A 87 19.95 5.47 1.45
CA LYS A 87 18.60 4.84 1.39
C LYS A 87 18.26 4.01 2.63
N ILE A 88 19.22 3.82 3.52
CA ILE A 88 18.98 3.14 4.79
C ILE A 88 19.07 4.15 5.91
N THR A 89 18.14 4.08 6.84
CA THR A 89 18.03 4.98 7.97
C THR A 89 17.97 4.20 9.28
N GLU A 90 18.21 4.88 10.40
CA GLU A 90 18.00 4.29 11.73
C GLU A 90 16.56 3.83 11.95
N ASP A 91 15.60 4.48 11.28
CA ASP A 91 14.20 4.10 11.31
C ASP A 91 13.94 2.71 10.69
N ASP A 92 14.69 2.34 9.66
CA ASP A 92 14.57 1.02 9.04
C ASP A 92 14.96 -0.09 10.02
N TRP A 93 16.04 0.11 10.77
CA TRP A 93 16.49 -0.83 11.80
C TRP A 93 15.54 -0.86 13.00
N ARG A 94 15.07 0.29 13.47
CA ARG A 94 14.07 0.38 14.54
C ARG A 94 12.76 -0.31 14.17
N ASN A 95 12.30 -0.16 12.93
CA ASN A 95 11.10 -0.85 12.45
C ASN A 95 11.29 -2.37 12.45
N ARG A 96 12.48 -2.86 12.17
CA ARG A 96 12.80 -4.28 12.24
C ARG A 96 12.79 -4.79 13.67
N GLU A 97 13.28 -4.04 14.64
CA GLU A 97 13.24 -4.40 16.08
C GLU A 97 11.78 -4.50 16.58
N LYS A 98 10.90 -3.64 16.07
CA LYS A 98 9.47 -3.63 16.39
C LYS A 98 8.64 -4.58 15.53
N TYR A 99 9.27 -5.49 14.81
CA TYR A 99 8.59 -6.41 13.88
C TYR A 99 7.37 -7.14 14.49
N PRO A 100 7.40 -7.67 15.75
CA PRO A 100 6.24 -8.31 16.33
C PRO A 100 5.03 -7.37 16.49
N GLN A 101 5.25 -6.09 16.85
CA GLN A 101 4.20 -5.09 16.98
C GLN A 101 3.63 -4.71 15.60
N TYR A 102 4.51 -4.53 14.60
CA TYR A 102 4.10 -4.30 13.22
C TYR A 102 3.30 -5.49 12.69
N LYS A 103 3.72 -6.73 12.96
CA LYS A 103 2.99 -7.92 12.54
C LYS A 103 1.57 -7.95 13.10
N ALA A 104 1.39 -7.69 14.39
CA ALA A 104 0.07 -7.61 15.01
C ALA A 104 -0.79 -6.50 14.38
N ALA A 105 -0.20 -5.34 14.09
CA ALA A 105 -0.91 -4.24 13.45
C ALA A 105 -1.31 -4.57 12.00
N ILE A 106 -0.46 -5.28 11.25
CA ILE A 106 -0.72 -5.76 9.89
C ILE A 106 -1.85 -6.81 9.89
N ASP A 107 -1.80 -7.78 10.80
CA ASP A 107 -2.82 -8.81 10.93
C ASP A 107 -4.20 -8.19 11.23
N ASP A 108 -4.26 -7.21 12.14
CA ASP A 108 -5.48 -6.45 12.42
C ASP A 108 -5.95 -5.65 11.19
N MET A 109 -5.03 -4.99 10.50
CA MET A 109 -5.34 -4.23 9.28
C MET A 109 -5.97 -5.14 8.22
N PHE A 110 -5.39 -6.28 7.93
CA PHE A 110 -5.97 -7.23 6.97
C PHE A 110 -7.35 -7.73 7.42
N ARG A 111 -7.46 -8.11 8.69
CA ARG A 111 -8.71 -8.66 9.24
C ARG A 111 -9.85 -7.64 9.24
N LEU A 112 -9.55 -6.37 9.54
CA LEU A 112 -10.56 -5.33 9.75
C LEU A 112 -10.85 -4.49 8.51
N THR A 113 -9.95 -4.48 7.53
CA THR A 113 -10.10 -3.61 6.35
C THR A 113 -10.04 -4.35 5.01
N SER A 114 -9.95 -5.68 4.99
CA SER A 114 -10.08 -6.44 3.73
C SER A 114 -11.56 -6.66 3.42
N THR A 115 -12.18 -5.66 2.84
CA THR A 115 -13.61 -5.67 2.51
C THR A 115 -13.88 -6.37 1.18
N THR A 116 -15.14 -6.74 0.92
CA THR A 116 -15.55 -7.38 -0.34
C THR A 116 -15.42 -6.45 -1.54
N PHE A 117 -15.58 -5.15 -1.34
CA PHE A 117 -15.46 -4.13 -2.39
C PHE A 117 -14.03 -3.64 -2.61
N ALA A 118 -13.15 -3.77 -1.60
CA ALA A 118 -11.74 -3.39 -1.67
C ALA A 118 -10.86 -4.34 -0.84
N PRO A 119 -10.63 -5.59 -1.31
CA PRO A 119 -9.78 -6.54 -0.61
C PRO A 119 -8.30 -6.15 -0.71
N TRP A 120 -7.51 -6.56 0.28
CA TRP A 120 -6.07 -6.47 0.21
C TRP A 120 -5.49 -7.50 -0.76
N ILE A 121 -4.54 -7.07 -1.54
CA ILE A 121 -3.81 -7.88 -2.52
C ILE A 121 -2.36 -7.97 -2.09
N VAL A 122 -1.90 -9.16 -1.75
CA VAL A 122 -0.51 -9.39 -1.37
C VAL A 122 0.36 -9.52 -2.61
N LEU A 123 1.41 -8.71 -2.67
CA LEU A 123 2.47 -8.77 -3.68
C LEU A 123 3.73 -9.34 -3.03
N GLU A 124 4.01 -10.59 -3.26
CA GLU A 124 5.24 -11.26 -2.84
C GLU A 124 6.43 -10.57 -3.55
N SER A 125 7.25 -9.87 -2.79
CA SER A 125 8.26 -8.96 -3.35
C SER A 125 9.70 -9.39 -3.05
N ASP A 126 9.94 -10.63 -2.69
CA ASP A 126 11.30 -11.18 -2.63
C ASP A 126 11.91 -11.16 -4.04
N ASP A 127 11.14 -11.47 -5.07
CA ASP A 127 11.46 -11.10 -6.45
C ASP A 127 10.72 -9.81 -6.86
N LYS A 128 11.47 -8.72 -6.98
CA LYS A 128 10.94 -7.41 -7.38
C LYS A 128 10.34 -7.39 -8.78
N ARG A 129 10.84 -8.21 -9.71
CA ARG A 129 10.34 -8.29 -11.08
C ARG A 129 8.99 -8.98 -11.10
N TYR A 130 8.88 -10.08 -10.39
CA TYR A 130 7.61 -10.78 -10.20
C TYR A 130 6.53 -9.87 -9.61
N ALA A 131 6.83 -9.20 -8.49
CA ALA A 131 5.89 -8.30 -7.84
C ALA A 131 5.39 -7.18 -8.76
N ARG A 132 6.30 -6.59 -9.55
CA ARG A 132 5.94 -5.55 -10.53
C ARG A 132 5.00 -6.06 -11.61
N ILE A 133 5.31 -7.22 -12.21
CA ILE A 133 4.47 -7.82 -13.24
C ILE A 133 3.11 -8.22 -12.67
N LYS A 134 3.08 -8.83 -11.47
CA LYS A 134 1.83 -9.18 -10.78
C LYS A 134 0.96 -7.93 -10.54
N ALA A 135 1.54 -6.85 -10.01
CA ALA A 135 0.82 -5.60 -9.79
C ALA A 135 0.24 -5.01 -11.08
N LEU A 136 1.05 -4.93 -12.14
CA LEU A 136 0.61 -4.40 -13.43
C LEU A 136 -0.52 -5.24 -14.04
N ARG A 137 -0.43 -6.57 -13.98
CA ARG A 137 -1.48 -7.47 -14.46
C ARG A 137 -2.80 -7.22 -13.73
N ILE A 138 -2.78 -7.15 -12.40
CA ILE A 138 -3.97 -6.89 -11.59
C ILE A 138 -4.59 -5.54 -11.91
N ILE A 139 -3.78 -4.51 -12.14
CA ILE A 139 -4.27 -3.19 -12.54
C ILE A 139 -4.96 -3.25 -13.90
N VAL A 140 -4.34 -3.91 -14.89
CA VAL A 140 -4.92 -4.08 -16.23
C VAL A 140 -6.25 -4.85 -16.14
N GLU A 141 -6.27 -6.00 -15.46
CA GLU A 141 -7.48 -6.80 -15.28
C GLU A 141 -8.63 -6.02 -14.61
N ALA A 142 -8.31 -5.19 -13.60
CA ALA A 142 -9.30 -4.35 -12.94
C ALA A 142 -9.85 -3.26 -13.86
N LEU A 143 -9.00 -2.67 -14.71
CA LEU A 143 -9.39 -1.68 -15.71
C LEU A 143 -10.26 -2.31 -16.80
N GLU A 144 -9.86 -3.45 -17.35
CA GLU A 144 -10.61 -4.18 -18.37
C GLU A 144 -11.98 -4.60 -17.87
N LYS A 145 -12.04 -5.12 -16.64
CA LYS A 145 -13.32 -5.49 -16.01
C LYS A 145 -14.30 -4.31 -15.88
N ARG A 146 -13.78 -3.11 -15.67
CA ARG A 146 -14.60 -1.90 -15.45
C ARG A 146 -14.90 -1.15 -16.74
N LEU A 147 -13.95 -1.10 -17.68
CA LEU A 147 -14.01 -0.26 -18.90
C LEU A 147 -14.28 -1.07 -20.18
N GLY A 148 -14.21 -2.39 -20.11
CA GLY A 148 -14.19 -3.29 -21.26
C GLY A 148 -12.76 -3.52 -21.79
N GLU A 149 -12.59 -4.57 -22.60
CA GLU A 149 -11.29 -4.91 -23.18
C GLU A 149 -10.74 -3.78 -24.04
N CYS A 150 -9.44 -3.53 -23.91
CA CYS A 150 -8.74 -2.59 -24.77
C CYS A 150 -8.78 -3.15 -26.23
N PRO A 151 -9.26 -2.39 -27.24
CA PRO A 151 -9.19 -2.87 -28.61
C PRO A 151 -7.73 -3.14 -28.97
N ALA A 152 -7.48 -4.36 -29.46
CA ALA A 152 -6.15 -4.73 -29.93
C ALA A 152 -5.72 -3.77 -31.06
N SER A 153 -4.59 -3.09 -30.88
CA SER A 153 -3.97 -2.19 -31.85
C SER A 153 -3.25 -2.97 -32.93
#